data_876e5a60c4e9a888595c3577779fb57d
#
_entry.id   876e5a60c4e9a888595c3577779fb57d
#
_cell.length_a   1.000
_cell.length_b   1.000
_cell.length_c   1.000
_cell.angle_alpha   90.00
_cell.angle_beta   90.00
_cell.angle_gamma   90.00
#
_symmetry.space_group_name_H-M   'P 1'
#
loop_
_entity.id
_entity.type
_entity.pdbx_description
1 polymer ?
#
loop_
_entity_poly.entity_id
_entity_poly.type
_entity_poly.pdbx_seq_one_letter_code
_entity_poly.pdbx_strand_id
1 'polypeptide(L)'
;MLARLSFRIASPPRLRVFLPLLAALLPLAMPGAARADGPLRPDTMAARVAACTACHGEQGRAGADGYYPRLAGKPAEYLYHQLLNFRDGRRQYRPMAHLLAGLPDAYLREIAAYFSGQHAPYPPPARAEAAAAVLEAGRALALEGDRARGLPACVSCHGAELGGMLPAIPGLLGLPRDYIGSQVGAWKNGLRRAAPPDCMADVAARLTPADIAALAAWLSSRPVPASYAPQPAGAAQLPAECGGQGQR
;
A
#
# COMPACT_ATOMS: atom_id res chain seq x y z
N MET A 1 -46.90 -59.92 -2.43
CA MET A 1 -48.05 -59.64 -1.57
C MET A 1 -47.65 -58.49 -0.64
N LEU A 2 -48.01 -57.26 -0.98
CA LEU A 2 -47.75 -56.09 -0.12
C LEU A 2 -49.11 -55.38 0.08
N ALA A 3 -49.62 -55.47 1.29
CA ALA A 3 -50.88 -54.87 1.70
C ALA A 3 -50.70 -53.35 1.89
N ARG A 4 -51.51 -52.55 1.17
CA ARG A 4 -51.62 -51.11 1.39
C ARG A 4 -52.61 -50.82 2.49
N LEU A 5 -52.12 -50.27 3.64
CA LEU A 5 -52.97 -49.67 4.66
C LEU A 5 -53.31 -48.23 4.22
N SER A 6 -54.61 -48.01 4.00
CA SER A 6 -55.14 -46.62 3.74
C SER A 6 -55.65 -46.07 5.08
N PHE A 7 -54.96 -45.01 5.52
CA PHE A 7 -55.36 -44.26 6.72
C PHE A 7 -56.30 -43.15 6.30
N ARG A 8 -57.58 -43.22 6.71
CA ARG A 8 -58.56 -42.13 6.56
C ARG A 8 -58.45 -41.14 7.69
N ILE A 9 -58.04 -39.93 7.41
CA ILE A 9 -58.03 -38.83 8.40
C ILE A 9 -59.41 -38.14 8.37
N ALA A 10 -60.10 -38.17 9.47
CA ALA A 10 -61.38 -37.48 9.70
C ALA A 10 -61.14 -36.00 9.95
N SER A 11 -61.82 -35.13 9.24
CA SER A 11 -61.76 -33.66 9.40
C SER A 11 -62.54 -33.22 10.64
N PRO A 12 -61.98 -32.30 11.47
CA PRO A 12 -62.73 -31.75 12.63
C PRO A 12 -63.70 -30.63 12.20
N PRO A 13 -64.72 -30.41 12.99
CA PRO A 13 -65.79 -29.45 12.71
C PRO A 13 -65.26 -27.99 12.79
N ARG A 14 -65.71 -27.14 11.88
CA ARG A 14 -65.38 -25.72 11.79
C ARG A 14 -66.14 -24.94 12.88
N LEU A 15 -65.44 -24.57 13.94
CA LEU A 15 -65.91 -23.62 14.94
C LEU A 15 -65.76 -22.19 14.39
N ARG A 16 -66.86 -21.52 14.06
CA ARG A 16 -66.86 -20.13 13.67
C ARG A 16 -66.78 -19.25 14.91
N VAL A 17 -65.55 -18.76 15.20
CA VAL A 17 -65.36 -17.73 16.23
C VAL A 17 -65.49 -16.37 15.54
N PHE A 18 -66.54 -15.65 15.90
CA PHE A 18 -66.70 -14.24 15.57
C PHE A 18 -65.75 -13.43 16.47
N LEU A 19 -64.68 -12.92 15.90
CA LEU A 19 -63.77 -12.01 16.62
C LEU A 19 -64.19 -10.57 16.26
N PRO A 20 -64.54 -9.71 17.24
CA PRO A 20 -64.79 -8.31 16.94
C PRO A 20 -63.51 -7.60 16.54
N LEU A 21 -63.53 -6.88 15.44
CA LEU A 21 -62.46 -6.07 14.92
C LEU A 21 -62.32 -4.83 15.82
N LEU A 22 -61.44 -4.90 16.85
CA LEU A 22 -61.03 -3.72 17.60
C LEU A 22 -59.86 -3.09 16.82
N ALA A 23 -60.14 -2.06 16.00
CA ALA A 23 -59.14 -1.26 15.30
C ALA A 23 -58.39 -0.40 16.33
N ALA A 24 -57.31 -0.93 16.87
CA ALA A 24 -56.36 -0.14 17.64
C ALA A 24 -55.56 0.75 16.70
N LEU A 25 -55.83 2.05 16.68
CA LEU A 25 -54.97 3.08 16.11
C LEU A 25 -53.68 3.13 16.89
N LEU A 26 -52.65 2.37 16.43
CA LEU A 26 -51.29 2.59 16.88
C LEU A 26 -50.78 3.86 16.18
N PRO A 27 -50.28 4.86 16.91
CA PRO A 27 -49.55 5.96 16.27
C PRO A 27 -48.28 5.41 15.64
N LEU A 28 -48.14 5.53 14.33
CA LEU A 28 -46.86 5.33 13.66
C LEU A 28 -45.88 6.38 14.21
N ALA A 29 -45.07 6.00 15.20
CA ALA A 29 -43.88 6.74 15.59
C ALA A 29 -42.91 6.64 14.38
N MET A 30 -42.86 7.68 13.53
CA MET A 30 -41.80 7.80 12.57
C MET A 30 -40.47 7.82 13.33
N PRO A 31 -39.51 6.95 12.99
CA PRO A 31 -38.18 7.07 13.55
C PRO A 31 -37.67 8.45 13.13
N GLY A 32 -37.47 9.33 14.12
CA GLY A 32 -36.88 10.63 13.91
C GLY A 32 -35.54 10.41 13.17
N ALA A 33 -35.39 11.06 12.02
CA ALA A 33 -34.11 11.07 11.32
C ALA A 33 -33.04 11.49 12.32
N ALA A 34 -32.15 10.57 12.68
CA ALA A 34 -31.01 10.87 13.52
C ALA A 34 -30.19 11.95 12.79
N ARG A 35 -30.35 13.20 13.24
CA ARG A 35 -29.48 14.28 12.80
C ARG A 35 -28.10 13.93 13.35
N ALA A 36 -27.16 13.78 12.44
CA ALA A 36 -25.74 13.70 12.76
C ALA A 36 -25.25 15.12 13.12
N ASP A 37 -25.71 15.65 14.26
CA ASP A 37 -25.29 16.95 14.80
C ASP A 37 -23.96 16.82 15.57
N GLY A 38 -23.01 16.05 15.00
CA GLY A 38 -21.63 16.11 15.46
C GLY A 38 -20.95 17.36 14.86
N PRO A 39 -20.01 17.98 15.57
CA PRO A 39 -19.25 19.07 15.00
C PRO A 39 -18.63 18.63 13.68
N LEU A 40 -18.91 19.37 12.59
CA LEU A 40 -18.32 19.11 11.28
C LEU A 40 -16.80 19.09 11.45
N ARG A 41 -16.16 17.98 11.12
CA ARG A 41 -14.70 17.91 11.10
C ARG A 41 -14.20 18.98 10.13
N PRO A 42 -13.17 19.76 10.51
CA PRO A 42 -12.58 20.73 9.59
C PRO A 42 -12.22 20.05 8.28
N ASP A 43 -12.56 20.67 7.16
CA ASP A 43 -12.20 20.15 5.83
C ASP A 43 -10.71 20.44 5.56
N THR A 44 -9.84 19.62 6.15
CA THR A 44 -8.39 19.68 5.99
C THR A 44 -7.88 18.41 5.33
N MET A 45 -6.73 18.47 4.65
CA MET A 45 -6.11 17.26 4.10
C MET A 45 -5.86 16.21 5.18
N ALA A 46 -5.48 16.58 6.39
CA ALA A 46 -5.34 15.64 7.51
C ALA A 46 -6.63 14.87 7.80
N ALA A 47 -7.78 15.56 7.78
CA ALA A 47 -9.08 14.92 7.97
C ALA A 47 -9.46 14.03 6.77
N ARG A 48 -9.20 14.48 5.54
CA ARG A 48 -9.50 13.75 4.30
C ARG A 48 -8.70 12.46 4.18
N VAL A 49 -7.44 12.42 4.67
CA VAL A 49 -6.58 11.23 4.61
C VAL A 49 -6.67 10.33 5.85
N ALA A 50 -7.64 10.53 6.74
CA ALA A 50 -7.81 9.72 7.94
C ALA A 50 -7.93 8.23 7.65
N ALA A 51 -8.59 7.84 6.55
CA ALA A 51 -8.67 6.46 6.10
C ALA A 51 -7.29 5.87 5.71
N CYS A 52 -6.39 6.69 5.20
CA CYS A 52 -5.03 6.28 4.84
C CYS A 52 -4.18 6.04 6.10
N THR A 53 -4.26 6.95 7.09
CA THR A 53 -3.48 6.88 8.32
C THR A 53 -3.88 5.74 9.23
N ALA A 54 -5.10 5.20 9.10
CA ALA A 54 -5.54 4.00 9.82
C ALA A 54 -4.62 2.79 9.58
N CYS A 55 -4.08 2.65 8.37
CA CYS A 55 -3.14 1.59 8.01
C CYS A 55 -1.70 2.10 7.96
N HIS A 56 -1.48 3.28 7.38
CA HIS A 56 -0.13 3.81 7.17
C HIS A 56 0.44 4.59 8.37
N GLY A 57 -0.27 4.59 9.50
CA GLY A 57 0.12 5.30 10.72
C GLY A 57 -0.07 6.81 10.62
N GLU A 58 -0.07 7.45 11.77
CA GLU A 58 -0.17 8.90 11.88
C GLU A 58 0.90 9.58 11.02
N GLN A 59 0.56 10.63 10.29
CA GLN A 59 1.42 11.30 9.32
C GLN A 59 2.02 10.37 8.23
N GLY A 60 1.53 9.14 8.10
CA GLY A 60 2.10 8.17 7.15
C GLY A 60 3.46 7.59 7.58
N ARG A 61 3.74 7.54 8.88
CA ARG A 61 5.02 7.03 9.43
C ARG A 61 5.21 5.51 9.32
N ALA A 62 4.21 4.76 8.89
CA ALA A 62 3.99 3.32 8.94
C ALA A 62 3.39 2.82 10.27
N GLY A 63 2.77 1.66 10.25
CA GLY A 63 2.35 0.94 11.45
C GLY A 63 3.51 0.20 12.12
N ALA A 64 3.28 -0.28 13.35
CA ALA A 64 4.27 -1.02 14.12
C ALA A 64 4.51 -2.45 13.58
N ASP A 65 3.58 -2.98 12.78
CA ASP A 65 3.62 -4.34 12.22
C ASP A 65 4.55 -4.48 11.01
N GLY A 66 5.07 -3.38 10.49
CA GLY A 66 5.94 -3.38 9.30
C GLY A 66 5.26 -3.81 7.99
N TYR A 67 3.96 -4.09 8.00
CA TYR A 67 3.22 -4.55 6.83
C TYR A 67 2.86 -3.40 5.88
N TYR A 68 2.34 -2.31 6.43
CA TYR A 68 2.00 -1.12 5.66
C TYR A 68 3.20 -0.18 5.55
N PRO A 69 3.55 0.28 4.33
CA PRO A 69 4.74 1.10 4.15
C PRO A 69 4.58 2.51 4.70
N ARG A 70 5.72 3.10 5.05
CA ARG A 70 5.85 4.54 5.28
C ARG A 70 5.53 5.33 4.01
N LEU A 71 4.73 6.37 4.15
CA LEU A 71 4.40 7.34 3.10
C LEU A 71 5.16 8.66 3.31
N ALA A 72 5.33 9.06 4.57
CA ALA A 72 5.96 10.33 4.96
C ALA A 72 7.32 10.56 4.31
N GLY A 73 7.50 11.72 3.71
CA GLY A 73 8.77 12.18 3.14
C GLY A 73 9.21 11.49 1.84
N LYS A 74 8.36 10.65 1.23
CA LYS A 74 8.68 10.10 -0.10
C LYS A 74 8.39 11.16 -1.17
N PRO A 75 9.10 11.14 -2.32
CA PRO A 75 8.83 12.07 -3.42
C PRO A 75 7.36 12.09 -3.81
N ALA A 76 6.79 13.28 -4.01
CA ALA A 76 5.36 13.44 -4.30
C ALA A 76 4.95 12.71 -5.59
N GLU A 77 5.74 12.82 -6.67
CA GLU A 77 5.44 12.11 -7.92
C GLU A 77 5.56 10.60 -7.77
N TYR A 78 6.47 10.09 -6.93
CA TYR A 78 6.50 8.66 -6.62
C TYR A 78 5.18 8.22 -5.94
N LEU A 79 4.72 8.95 -4.91
CA LEU A 79 3.48 8.63 -4.22
C LEU A 79 2.29 8.69 -5.18
N TYR A 80 2.20 9.75 -5.99
CA TYR A 80 1.15 9.89 -6.99
C TYR A 80 1.13 8.72 -7.97
N HIS A 81 2.28 8.32 -8.51
CA HIS A 81 2.37 7.16 -9.40
C HIS A 81 1.96 5.85 -8.70
N GLN A 82 2.26 5.68 -7.41
CA GLN A 82 1.80 4.50 -6.68
C GLN A 82 0.28 4.49 -6.52
N LEU A 83 -0.35 5.64 -6.24
CA LEU A 83 -1.80 5.75 -6.16
C LEU A 83 -2.45 5.42 -7.50
N LEU A 84 -1.94 5.97 -8.61
CA LEU A 84 -2.39 5.62 -9.96
C LEU A 84 -2.20 4.12 -10.26
N ASN A 85 -1.04 3.56 -9.93
CA ASN A 85 -0.74 2.16 -10.20
C ASN A 85 -1.69 1.20 -9.46
N PHE A 86 -2.10 1.53 -8.23
CA PHE A 86 -3.12 0.76 -7.51
C PHE A 86 -4.52 0.94 -8.11
N ARG A 87 -4.93 2.18 -8.41
CA ARG A 87 -6.25 2.48 -8.99
C ARG A 87 -6.43 1.80 -10.34
N ASP A 88 -5.40 1.86 -11.18
CA ASP A 88 -5.42 1.39 -12.57
C ASP A 88 -4.97 -0.08 -12.72
N GLY A 89 -4.74 -0.80 -11.61
CA GLY A 89 -4.44 -2.24 -11.59
C GLY A 89 -3.01 -2.62 -11.97
N ARG A 90 -2.09 -1.66 -12.18
CA ARG A 90 -0.67 -1.94 -12.41
C ARG A 90 0.03 -2.47 -11.15
N ARG A 91 -0.44 -2.09 -9.95
CA ARG A 91 0.00 -2.61 -8.66
C ARG A 91 -1.19 -3.25 -7.95
N GLN A 92 -1.11 -4.56 -7.74
CA GLN A 92 -2.24 -5.34 -7.25
C GLN A 92 -2.21 -5.44 -5.73
N TYR A 93 -3.15 -4.77 -5.07
CA TYR A 93 -3.48 -4.92 -3.66
C TYR A 93 -4.92 -4.41 -3.46
N ARG A 94 -5.85 -5.34 -3.29
CA ARG A 94 -7.29 -5.04 -3.27
C ARG A 94 -7.72 -3.92 -2.33
N PRO A 95 -7.24 -3.84 -1.07
CA PRO A 95 -7.64 -2.74 -0.19
C PRO A 95 -7.27 -1.37 -0.75
N MET A 96 -6.04 -1.20 -1.30
CA MET A 96 -5.64 0.08 -1.90
C MET A 96 -6.44 0.38 -3.18
N ALA A 97 -6.63 -0.60 -4.05
CA ALA A 97 -7.42 -0.42 -5.27
C ALA A 97 -8.86 0.03 -4.94
N HIS A 98 -9.47 -0.56 -3.90
CA HIS A 98 -10.81 -0.19 -3.46
C HIS A 98 -10.88 1.23 -2.90
N LEU A 99 -9.93 1.62 -2.04
CA LEU A 99 -9.87 2.97 -1.46
C LEU A 99 -9.68 4.07 -2.52
N LEU A 100 -9.02 3.75 -3.63
CA LEU A 100 -8.67 4.71 -4.67
C LEU A 100 -9.66 4.70 -5.85
N ALA A 101 -10.57 3.72 -5.88
CA ALA A 101 -11.56 3.61 -6.96
C ALA A 101 -12.38 4.90 -7.09
N GLY A 102 -12.42 5.44 -8.30
CA GLY A 102 -13.20 6.66 -8.59
C GLY A 102 -12.58 7.97 -8.11
N LEU A 103 -11.42 7.97 -7.44
CA LEU A 103 -10.76 9.22 -7.07
C LEU A 103 -10.10 9.88 -8.30
N PRO A 104 -10.34 11.19 -8.53
CA PRO A 104 -9.76 11.90 -9.66
C PRO A 104 -8.25 12.16 -9.45
N ASP A 105 -7.53 12.28 -10.54
CA ASP A 105 -6.07 12.50 -10.55
C ASP A 105 -5.64 13.71 -9.72
N ALA A 106 -6.40 14.80 -9.77
CA ALA A 106 -6.11 16.00 -8.98
C ALA A 106 -6.10 15.69 -7.48
N TYR A 107 -7.06 14.92 -6.99
CA TYR A 107 -7.13 14.55 -5.58
C TYR A 107 -6.02 13.56 -5.18
N LEU A 108 -5.65 12.63 -6.07
CA LEU A 108 -4.49 11.76 -5.84
C LEU A 108 -3.18 12.56 -5.73
N ARG A 109 -3.04 13.66 -6.48
CA ARG A 109 -1.89 14.57 -6.36
C ARG A 109 -1.89 15.30 -5.01
N GLU A 110 -3.04 15.76 -4.54
CA GLU A 110 -3.16 16.39 -3.20
C GLU A 110 -2.76 15.42 -2.08
N ILE A 111 -3.23 14.17 -2.14
CA ILE A 111 -2.85 13.12 -1.19
C ILE A 111 -1.34 12.86 -1.23
N ALA A 112 -0.75 12.76 -2.42
CA ALA A 112 0.67 12.53 -2.60
C ALA A 112 1.51 13.70 -2.04
N ALA A 113 1.13 14.93 -2.35
CA ALA A 113 1.78 16.15 -1.84
C ALA A 113 1.69 16.22 -0.30
N TYR A 114 0.53 15.93 0.28
CA TYR A 114 0.35 15.90 1.72
C TYR A 114 1.33 14.96 2.42
N PHE A 115 1.41 13.70 1.99
CA PHE A 115 2.32 12.73 2.62
C PHE A 115 3.79 12.99 2.31
N SER A 116 4.10 13.54 1.15
CA SER A 116 5.46 13.98 0.81
C SER A 116 5.98 15.05 1.76
N GLY A 117 5.11 15.98 2.18
CA GLY A 117 5.43 17.04 3.13
C GLY A 117 5.49 16.59 4.61
N GLN A 118 5.19 15.34 4.94
CA GLN A 118 5.26 14.87 6.33
C GLN A 118 6.69 14.48 6.72
N HIS A 119 7.11 14.87 7.93
CA HIS A 119 8.45 14.66 8.48
C HIS A 119 8.44 13.76 9.72
N ALA A 120 7.60 12.73 9.74
CA ALA A 120 7.55 11.79 10.84
C ALA A 120 8.93 11.10 11.08
N PRO A 121 9.34 10.85 12.33
CA PRO A 121 10.60 10.16 12.62
C PRO A 121 10.67 8.80 11.96
N TYR A 122 11.87 8.35 11.60
CA TYR A 122 12.08 6.99 11.14
C TYR A 122 12.18 6.04 12.34
N PRO A 123 11.74 4.79 12.20
CA PRO A 123 11.95 3.78 13.22
C PRO A 123 13.45 3.46 13.35
N PRO A 124 13.89 2.92 14.49
CA PRO A 124 15.23 2.34 14.59
C PRO A 124 15.46 1.27 13.51
N PRO A 125 16.70 1.07 13.04
CA PRO A 125 16.99 0.02 12.09
C PRO A 125 16.66 -1.35 12.68
N ALA A 126 16.22 -2.28 11.81
CA ALA A 126 15.99 -3.66 12.21
C ALA A 126 17.31 -4.30 12.67
N ARG A 127 17.24 -5.26 13.61
CA ARG A 127 18.40 -6.09 13.94
C ARG A 127 18.88 -6.82 12.69
N ALA A 128 20.18 -6.86 12.48
CA ALA A 128 20.80 -7.63 11.42
C ALA A 128 20.78 -9.14 11.79
N GLU A 129 19.64 -9.78 11.55
CA GLU A 129 19.43 -11.22 11.85
C GLU A 129 19.88 -12.13 10.70
N ALA A 130 20.95 -11.77 9.99
CA ALA A 130 21.48 -12.56 8.90
C ALA A 130 22.99 -12.78 9.08
N ALA A 131 23.52 -13.89 8.53
CA ALA A 131 24.95 -14.15 8.53
C ALA A 131 25.72 -13.01 7.85
N ALA A 132 26.93 -12.74 8.31
CA ALA A 132 27.76 -11.65 7.78
C ALA A 132 27.94 -11.71 6.25
N ALA A 133 28.12 -12.92 5.71
CA ALA A 133 28.23 -13.12 4.27
C ALA A 133 26.96 -12.72 3.49
N VAL A 134 25.76 -12.94 4.06
CA VAL A 134 24.48 -12.53 3.46
C VAL A 134 24.35 -11.00 3.47
N LEU A 135 24.72 -10.37 4.58
CA LEU A 135 24.71 -8.90 4.69
C LEU A 135 25.71 -8.27 3.72
N GLU A 136 26.90 -8.85 3.57
CA GLU A 136 27.91 -8.38 2.62
C GLU A 136 27.45 -8.55 1.17
N ALA A 137 26.82 -9.66 0.81
CA ALA A 137 26.21 -9.83 -0.52
C ALA A 137 25.14 -8.76 -0.81
N GLY A 138 24.29 -8.45 0.17
CA GLY A 138 23.31 -7.38 0.06
C GLY A 138 23.95 -6.01 -0.10
N ARG A 139 25.02 -5.73 0.64
CA ARG A 139 25.82 -4.50 0.52
C ARG A 139 26.40 -4.34 -0.88
N ALA A 140 27.10 -5.37 -1.35
CA ALA A 140 27.74 -5.36 -2.66
C ALA A 140 26.73 -5.11 -3.79
N LEU A 141 25.59 -5.81 -3.77
CA LEU A 141 24.52 -5.57 -4.76
C LEU A 141 23.96 -4.14 -4.67
N ALA A 142 23.75 -3.62 -3.47
CA ALA A 142 23.20 -2.29 -3.28
C ALA A 142 24.15 -1.17 -3.73
N LEU A 143 25.45 -1.30 -3.46
CA LEU A 143 26.43 -0.25 -3.67
C LEU A 143 27.24 -0.41 -4.97
N GLU A 144 27.42 -1.65 -5.45
CA GLU A 144 28.30 -1.98 -6.58
C GLU A 144 27.52 -2.60 -7.76
N GLY A 145 26.39 -3.27 -7.47
CA GLY A 145 25.64 -4.02 -8.48
C GLY A 145 26.32 -5.32 -8.91
N ASP A 146 25.94 -5.84 -10.08
CA ASP A 146 26.58 -6.99 -10.70
C ASP A 146 26.65 -6.80 -12.23
N ARG A 147 27.80 -6.39 -12.72
CA ARG A 147 28.01 -6.10 -14.15
C ARG A 147 27.85 -7.34 -15.01
N ALA A 148 28.24 -8.52 -14.52
CA ALA A 148 28.15 -9.76 -15.32
C ALA A 148 26.69 -10.14 -15.58
N ARG A 149 25.78 -9.79 -14.67
CA ARG A 149 24.33 -9.99 -14.83
C ARG A 149 23.60 -8.75 -15.38
N GLY A 150 24.32 -7.68 -15.71
CA GLY A 150 23.73 -6.42 -16.14
C GLY A 150 22.85 -5.78 -15.04
N LEU A 151 23.16 -6.02 -13.78
CA LEU A 151 22.42 -5.50 -12.64
C LEU A 151 23.09 -4.21 -12.13
N PRO A 152 22.44 -3.04 -12.28
CA PRO A 152 22.99 -1.79 -11.77
C PRO A 152 22.98 -1.76 -10.25
N ALA A 153 23.90 -1.01 -9.64
CA ALA A 153 23.85 -0.72 -8.22
C ALA A 153 22.57 0.04 -7.85
N CYS A 154 21.97 -0.26 -6.69
CA CYS A 154 20.76 0.45 -6.26
C CYS A 154 21.00 1.95 -6.06
N VAL A 155 22.22 2.32 -5.60
CA VAL A 155 22.63 3.72 -5.41
C VAL A 155 22.65 4.51 -6.74
N SER A 156 22.82 3.85 -7.88
CA SER A 156 22.84 4.52 -9.20
C SER A 156 21.50 5.20 -9.55
N CYS A 157 20.40 4.71 -8.97
CA CYS A 157 19.06 5.28 -9.17
C CYS A 157 18.49 5.87 -7.88
N HIS A 158 18.66 5.14 -6.76
CA HIS A 158 18.05 5.53 -5.48
C HIS A 158 18.89 6.54 -4.68
N GLY A 159 19.92 7.13 -5.29
CA GLY A 159 20.79 8.12 -4.69
C GLY A 159 21.92 7.51 -3.86
N ALA A 160 23.03 8.24 -3.70
CA ALA A 160 24.25 7.75 -3.04
C ALA A 160 24.00 7.26 -1.62
N GLU A 161 23.09 7.89 -0.88
CA GLU A 161 22.67 7.48 0.48
C GLU A 161 21.38 6.65 0.48
N LEU A 162 20.94 6.15 -0.69
CA LEU A 162 19.68 5.41 -0.85
C LEU A 162 18.45 6.22 -0.40
N GLY A 163 18.54 7.55 -0.38
CA GLY A 163 17.49 8.48 0.03
C GLY A 163 16.42 8.71 -1.03
N GLY A 164 16.66 8.25 -2.25
CA GLY A 164 15.83 8.52 -3.42
C GLY A 164 16.36 9.69 -4.24
N MET A 165 15.64 10.00 -5.32
CA MET A 165 15.92 11.14 -6.19
C MET A 165 14.61 11.71 -6.72
N LEU A 166 14.49 13.03 -6.72
CA LEU A 166 13.35 13.71 -7.31
C LEU A 166 13.33 13.51 -8.84
N PRO A 167 12.16 13.52 -9.48
CA PRO A 167 10.85 13.72 -8.83
C PRO A 167 10.21 12.43 -8.28
N ALA A 168 10.64 11.23 -8.70
CA ALA A 168 9.82 10.02 -8.52
C ALA A 168 10.59 8.75 -8.09
N ILE A 169 11.84 8.84 -7.66
CA ILE A 169 12.59 7.68 -7.15
C ILE A 169 12.56 7.68 -5.62
N PRO A 170 12.02 6.65 -4.98
CA PRO A 170 11.88 6.61 -3.52
C PRO A 170 13.19 6.22 -2.83
N GLY A 171 13.35 6.64 -1.59
CA GLY A 171 14.39 6.10 -0.70
C GLY A 171 14.11 4.66 -0.29
N LEU A 172 15.16 3.91 0.01
CA LEU A 172 15.13 2.48 0.33
C LEU A 172 15.39 2.16 1.81
N LEU A 173 15.94 3.11 2.60
CA LEU A 173 16.23 2.90 4.02
C LEU A 173 14.98 3.13 4.89
N GLY A 174 14.99 2.59 6.10
CA GLY A 174 13.88 2.69 7.04
C GLY A 174 12.63 1.89 6.63
N LEU A 175 12.80 0.93 5.72
CA LEU A 175 11.74 0.02 5.28
C LEU A 175 11.92 -1.35 5.95
N PRO A 176 10.82 -2.03 6.36
CA PRO A 176 10.88 -3.37 6.90
C PRO A 176 11.42 -4.38 5.90
N ARG A 177 12.17 -5.38 6.39
CA ARG A 177 12.75 -6.45 5.57
C ARG A 177 11.72 -7.14 4.67
N ASP A 178 10.61 -7.56 5.27
CA ASP A 178 9.58 -8.30 4.55
C ASP A 178 8.87 -7.43 3.52
N TYR A 179 8.71 -6.14 3.80
CA TYR A 179 8.18 -5.20 2.83
C TYR A 179 9.10 -5.07 1.61
N ILE A 180 10.41 -4.92 1.80
CA ILE A 180 11.38 -4.84 0.70
C ILE A 180 11.31 -6.11 -0.16
N GLY A 181 11.39 -7.28 0.47
CA GLY A 181 11.31 -8.57 -0.21
C GLY A 181 10.01 -8.75 -0.98
N SER A 182 8.88 -8.44 -0.35
CA SER A 182 7.56 -8.55 -0.99
C SER A 182 7.40 -7.63 -2.20
N GLN A 183 7.95 -6.40 -2.15
CA GLN A 183 7.85 -5.48 -3.28
C GLN A 183 8.67 -5.93 -4.49
N VAL A 184 9.90 -6.40 -4.28
CA VAL A 184 10.70 -6.95 -5.38
C VAL A 184 10.08 -8.24 -5.92
N GLY A 185 9.61 -9.12 -5.04
CA GLY A 185 8.86 -10.33 -5.41
C GLY A 185 7.59 -10.02 -6.21
N ALA A 186 6.87 -8.95 -5.85
CA ALA A 186 5.67 -8.53 -6.58
C ALA A 186 6.00 -8.09 -8.03
N TRP A 187 7.12 -7.44 -8.29
CA TRP A 187 7.57 -7.16 -9.66
C TRP A 187 7.90 -8.45 -10.41
N LYS A 188 8.66 -9.37 -9.81
CA LYS A 188 8.99 -10.65 -10.44
C LYS A 188 7.75 -11.47 -10.85
N ASN A 189 6.69 -11.39 -10.06
CA ASN A 189 5.44 -12.12 -10.27
C ASN A 189 4.38 -11.31 -11.06
N GLY A 190 4.74 -10.13 -11.58
CA GLY A 190 3.82 -9.29 -12.34
C GLY A 190 2.68 -8.65 -11.55
N LEU A 191 2.69 -8.78 -10.21
CA LEU A 191 1.70 -8.17 -9.31
C LEU A 191 1.97 -6.67 -9.07
N ARG A 192 3.17 -6.22 -9.38
CA ARG A 192 3.57 -4.81 -9.36
C ARG A 192 4.22 -4.44 -10.67
N ARG A 193 3.74 -3.36 -11.28
CA ARG A 193 4.28 -2.76 -12.49
C ARG A 193 4.24 -1.24 -12.37
N ALA A 194 5.11 -0.56 -13.10
CA ALA A 194 5.09 0.89 -13.27
C ALA A 194 4.69 1.25 -14.72
N ALA A 195 4.60 2.54 -15.00
CA ALA A 195 4.47 3.01 -16.37
C ALA A 195 5.74 2.63 -17.16
N PRO A 196 5.60 2.17 -18.42
CA PRO A 196 6.75 1.77 -19.24
C PRO A 196 7.61 2.98 -19.65
N PRO A 197 8.94 2.78 -19.77
CA PRO A 197 9.71 1.58 -19.41
C PRO A 197 9.75 1.33 -17.89
N ASP A 198 9.48 0.09 -17.45
CA ASP A 198 9.49 -0.26 -16.02
C ASP A 198 10.89 -0.76 -15.60
N CYS A 199 11.78 0.17 -15.27
CA CYS A 199 13.14 -0.14 -14.87
C CYS A 199 13.23 -1.10 -13.67
N MET A 200 12.30 -0.99 -12.71
CA MET A 200 12.32 -1.88 -11.54
C MET A 200 11.86 -3.30 -11.88
N ALA A 201 11.00 -3.48 -12.88
CA ALA A 201 10.67 -4.81 -13.40
C ALA A 201 11.92 -5.46 -14.01
N ASP A 202 12.71 -4.71 -14.80
CA ASP A 202 13.95 -5.19 -15.42
C ASP A 202 15.00 -5.55 -14.37
N VAL A 203 15.17 -4.74 -13.33
CA VAL A 203 16.05 -5.03 -12.20
C VAL A 203 15.58 -6.27 -11.44
N ALA A 204 14.30 -6.34 -11.08
CA ALA A 204 13.74 -7.45 -10.33
C ALA A 204 13.84 -8.79 -11.09
N ALA A 205 13.69 -8.78 -12.42
CA ALA A 205 13.83 -9.99 -13.25
C ALA A 205 15.21 -10.65 -13.11
N ARG A 206 16.26 -9.84 -12.92
CA ARG A 206 17.66 -10.30 -12.80
C ARG A 206 18.07 -10.72 -11.39
N LEU A 207 17.28 -10.37 -10.37
CA LEU A 207 17.56 -10.75 -8.99
C LEU A 207 17.10 -12.20 -8.72
N THR A 208 17.96 -12.99 -8.09
CA THR A 208 17.61 -14.30 -7.54
C THR A 208 16.86 -14.15 -6.19
N PRO A 209 16.16 -15.18 -5.71
CA PRO A 209 15.58 -15.15 -4.35
C PRO A 209 16.62 -14.88 -3.25
N ALA A 210 17.86 -15.39 -3.40
CA ALA A 210 18.94 -15.15 -2.47
C ALA A 210 19.39 -13.67 -2.48
N ASP A 211 19.48 -13.05 -3.65
CA ASP A 211 19.78 -11.61 -3.80
C ASP A 211 18.72 -10.75 -3.11
N ILE A 212 17.45 -11.08 -3.31
CA ILE A 212 16.33 -10.35 -2.70
C ILE A 212 16.40 -10.45 -1.17
N ALA A 213 16.67 -11.64 -0.64
CA ALA A 213 16.81 -11.86 0.80
C ALA A 213 18.01 -11.10 1.38
N ALA A 214 19.14 -11.07 0.66
CA ALA A 214 20.35 -10.36 1.06
C ALA A 214 20.15 -8.83 1.04
N LEU A 215 19.60 -8.29 -0.04
CA LEU A 215 19.26 -6.88 -0.16
C LEU A 215 18.29 -6.44 0.93
N ALA A 216 17.22 -7.20 1.17
CA ALA A 216 16.22 -6.88 2.18
C ALA A 216 16.83 -6.90 3.59
N ALA A 217 17.67 -7.88 3.90
CA ALA A 217 18.36 -7.96 5.19
C ALA A 217 19.32 -6.79 5.39
N TRP A 218 20.11 -6.45 4.39
CA TRP A 218 21.08 -5.36 4.50
C TRP A 218 20.37 -3.99 4.57
N LEU A 219 19.45 -3.68 3.67
CA LEU A 219 18.76 -2.39 3.63
C LEU A 219 17.98 -2.11 4.92
N SER A 220 17.24 -3.10 5.43
CA SER A 220 16.44 -2.91 6.66
C SER A 220 17.29 -2.72 7.92
N SER A 221 18.54 -3.22 7.92
CA SER A 221 19.48 -3.08 9.04
C SER A 221 20.26 -1.76 9.02
N ARG A 222 20.11 -0.93 7.99
CA ARG A 222 20.84 0.34 7.91
C ARG A 222 20.16 1.44 8.69
N PRO A 223 20.89 2.21 9.50
CA PRO A 223 20.35 3.42 10.12
C PRO A 223 19.96 4.42 9.02
N VAL A 224 18.90 5.17 9.26
CA VAL A 224 18.53 6.28 8.39
C VAL A 224 19.31 7.51 8.82
N PRO A 225 20.13 8.13 7.94
CA PRO A 225 20.86 9.34 8.27
C PRO A 225 19.94 10.50 8.66
N ALA A 226 20.42 11.42 9.51
CA ALA A 226 19.65 12.60 9.88
C ALA A 226 19.33 13.52 8.67
N SER A 227 20.23 13.54 7.68
CA SER A 227 20.11 14.28 6.42
C SER A 227 19.32 13.51 5.33
N TYR A 228 18.65 12.42 5.69
CA TYR A 228 18.01 11.53 4.72
C TYR A 228 16.87 12.19 3.96
N ALA A 229 17.16 12.58 2.73
CA ALA A 229 16.23 13.21 1.82
C ALA A 229 16.50 12.75 0.37
N PRO A 230 15.50 12.81 -0.52
CA PRO A 230 15.73 12.58 -1.94
C PRO A 230 16.72 13.60 -2.52
N GLN A 231 17.65 13.14 -3.34
CA GLN A 231 18.53 14.02 -4.09
C GLN A 231 17.75 14.86 -5.09
N PRO A 232 18.24 16.05 -5.49
CA PRO A 232 17.63 16.85 -6.55
C PRO A 232 17.48 16.07 -7.86
N ALA A 233 16.51 16.46 -8.66
CA ALA A 233 16.35 15.92 -10.01
C ALA A 233 17.61 16.14 -10.85
N GLY A 234 18.09 15.09 -11.53
CA GLY A 234 19.29 15.17 -12.34
C GLY A 234 20.62 15.16 -11.58
N ALA A 235 20.61 14.93 -10.26
CA ALA A 235 21.83 14.79 -9.45
C ALA A 235 22.72 13.62 -9.89
N ALA A 236 22.15 12.61 -10.57
CA ALA A 236 22.89 11.52 -11.19
C ALA A 236 22.25 11.17 -12.54
N GLN A 237 23.07 10.70 -13.48
CA GLN A 237 22.59 10.12 -14.72
C GLN A 237 22.07 8.72 -14.44
N LEU A 238 20.78 8.47 -14.74
CA LEU A 238 20.19 7.15 -14.58
C LEU A 238 20.78 6.17 -15.60
N PRO A 239 21.02 4.91 -15.21
CA PRO A 239 21.55 3.89 -16.12
C PRO A 239 20.55 3.47 -17.21
N ALA A 240 19.27 3.84 -17.08
CA ALA A 240 18.22 3.56 -18.05
C ALA A 240 17.13 4.63 -17.98
N GLU A 241 16.39 4.81 -19.08
CA GLU A 241 15.18 5.62 -19.09
C GLU A 241 14.05 4.88 -18.38
N CYS A 242 13.33 5.56 -17.47
CA CYS A 242 12.27 4.99 -16.67
C CYS A 242 10.99 5.82 -16.82
N GLY A 243 9.89 5.18 -17.19
CA GLY A 243 8.63 5.84 -17.50
C GLY A 243 7.99 6.62 -16.33
N GLY A 244 8.35 6.29 -15.09
CA GLY A 244 7.89 7.00 -13.89
C GLY A 244 8.67 8.28 -13.54
N GLN A 245 9.65 8.71 -14.33
CA GLN A 245 10.51 9.87 -13.99
C GLN A 245 10.03 11.22 -14.54
N GLY A 246 8.88 11.22 -15.23
CA GLY A 246 8.42 12.41 -15.94
C GLY A 246 9.21 12.63 -17.26
N GLN A 247 8.50 13.02 -18.30
CA GLN A 247 9.14 13.52 -19.49
C GLN A 247 9.78 14.87 -19.14
N ARG A 248 11.03 15.04 -19.48
CA ARG A 248 11.75 16.34 -19.39
C ARG A 248 11.13 17.34 -20.34
#